data_4ffcbd2f9cfc1d4d2614d1a08f644320
#
_entry.id   4ffcbd2f9cfc1d4d2614d1a08f644320
#
_cell.length_a   1.000
_cell.length_b   1.000
_cell.length_c   1.000
_cell.angle_alpha   90.00
_cell.angle_beta   90.00
_cell.angle_gamma   90.00
#
_symmetry.space_group_name_H-M   'P 1'
#
loop_
_entity.id
_entity.type
_entity.pdbx_description
1 polymer ?
#
loop_
_entity_poly.entity_id
_entity_poly.type
_entity_poly.pdbx_seq_one_letter_code
_entity_poly.pdbx_strand_id
1 'polypeptide(L)'
;QTAFQISSMEEKVAAVTALLRSAQETHGCEKAFIYCNSLSGSVDFGPIARETGLKIVTPLDVYRRLAPQYHSLAVIAANAQGTAGIERTLLTANPALTLRSTGLLPVVLSIEAGEPPEELVARHRLPELCAWYESVGAEALVLGCTHFPYFKEVLARQIRLPILDPAEEMLRLLDA
;
A
#
# COMPACT_ATOMS: atom_id res chain seq x y z
N GLN A 1 -15.74 -5.70 0.24
CA GLN A 1 -14.80 -4.55 0.04
C GLN A 1 -15.50 -3.31 -0.52
N THR A 2 -16.29 -3.45 -1.59
CA THR A 2 -16.91 -2.30 -2.29
C THR A 2 -17.82 -1.48 -1.37
N ALA A 3 -18.68 -2.12 -0.57
CA ALA A 3 -19.58 -1.42 0.36
C ALA A 3 -18.80 -0.58 1.39
N PHE A 4 -17.70 -1.09 1.92
CA PHE A 4 -16.86 -0.34 2.84
C PHE A 4 -16.11 0.81 2.16
N GLN A 5 -15.69 0.65 0.90
CA GLN A 5 -15.01 1.72 0.16
C GLN A 5 -15.91 2.94 -0.09
N ILE A 6 -17.21 2.74 -0.31
CA ILE A 6 -18.19 3.80 -0.58
C ILE A 6 -18.86 4.37 0.67
N SER A 7 -18.66 3.77 1.87
CA SER A 7 -19.19 4.31 3.12
C SER A 7 -18.57 5.68 3.47
N SER A 8 -19.24 6.44 4.31
CA SER A 8 -18.75 7.74 4.77
C SER A 8 -17.44 7.61 5.57
N MET A 9 -16.71 8.71 5.71
CA MET A 9 -15.48 8.74 6.53
C MET A 9 -15.80 8.40 7.99
N GLU A 10 -16.88 8.93 8.51
CA GLU A 10 -17.32 8.70 9.90
C GLU A 10 -17.62 7.22 10.14
N GLU A 11 -18.33 6.56 9.22
CA GLU A 11 -18.62 5.13 9.30
C GLU A 11 -17.34 4.28 9.25
N LYS A 12 -16.38 4.65 8.39
CA LYS A 12 -15.08 3.97 8.31
C LYS A 12 -14.31 4.08 9.61
N VAL A 13 -14.19 5.29 10.15
CA VAL A 13 -13.49 5.54 11.42
C VAL A 13 -14.15 4.77 12.56
N ALA A 14 -15.48 4.85 12.67
CA ALA A 14 -16.23 4.15 13.71
C ALA A 14 -16.05 2.62 13.64
N ALA A 15 -16.18 2.04 12.45
CA ALA A 15 -16.02 0.61 12.24
C ALA A 15 -14.60 0.13 12.57
N VAL A 16 -13.58 0.86 12.13
CA VAL A 16 -12.18 0.51 12.40
C VAL A 16 -11.84 0.66 13.88
N THR A 17 -12.30 1.74 14.52
CA THR A 17 -12.10 1.94 15.96
C THR A 17 -12.77 0.83 16.79
N ALA A 18 -14.00 0.47 16.45
CA ALA A 18 -14.71 -0.62 17.13
C ALA A 18 -13.98 -1.97 16.98
N LEU A 19 -13.47 -2.26 15.76
CA LEU A 19 -12.71 -3.49 15.51
C LEU A 19 -11.41 -3.53 16.33
N LEU A 20 -10.66 -2.43 16.37
CA LEU A 20 -9.41 -2.34 17.11
C LEU A 20 -9.62 -2.45 18.63
N ARG A 21 -10.67 -1.82 19.16
CA ARG A 21 -11.07 -1.97 20.58
C ARG A 21 -11.46 -3.41 20.89
N SER A 22 -12.27 -4.05 20.06
CA SER A 22 -12.64 -5.45 20.23
C SER A 22 -11.43 -6.37 20.25
N ALA A 23 -10.46 -6.16 19.36
CA ALA A 23 -9.20 -6.91 19.36
C ALA A 23 -8.39 -6.69 20.64
N GLN A 24 -8.34 -5.47 21.13
CA GLN A 24 -7.67 -5.11 22.39
C GLN A 24 -8.34 -5.77 23.59
N GLU A 25 -9.66 -5.68 23.70
CA GLU A 25 -10.44 -6.25 24.81
C GLU A 25 -10.42 -7.78 24.82
N THR A 26 -10.52 -8.40 23.62
CA THR A 26 -10.63 -9.86 23.51
C THR A 26 -9.28 -10.56 23.56
N HIS A 27 -8.22 -9.92 23.01
CA HIS A 27 -6.92 -10.57 22.80
C HIS A 27 -5.75 -9.84 23.48
N GLY A 28 -6.00 -8.73 24.18
CA GLY A 28 -4.95 -7.95 24.84
C GLY A 28 -3.94 -7.33 23.86
N CYS A 29 -4.37 -7.01 22.62
CA CYS A 29 -3.49 -6.42 21.62
C CYS A 29 -2.99 -5.04 22.07
N GLU A 30 -1.71 -4.80 21.98
CA GLU A 30 -1.07 -3.49 22.24
C GLU A 30 -0.63 -2.80 20.94
N LYS A 31 -0.53 -3.57 19.85
CA LYS A 31 -0.05 -3.13 18.54
C LYS A 31 -1.02 -3.53 17.44
N ALA A 32 -1.15 -2.72 16.39
CA ALA A 32 -1.97 -2.99 15.22
C ALA A 32 -1.19 -2.79 13.92
N PHE A 33 -1.19 -3.79 13.07
CA PHE A 33 -0.60 -3.81 11.76
C PHE A 33 -1.68 -3.61 10.69
N ILE A 34 -1.85 -2.39 10.19
CA ILE A 34 -2.89 -2.05 9.21
C ILE A 34 -2.32 -2.19 7.79
N TYR A 35 -2.21 -3.41 7.32
CA TYR A 35 -1.65 -3.68 5.99
C TYR A 35 -2.70 -3.49 4.88
N CYS A 36 -3.13 -2.24 4.68
CA CYS A 36 -4.08 -1.88 3.63
C CYS A 36 -3.87 -0.42 3.19
N ASN A 37 -3.37 -0.22 1.96
CA ASN A 37 -3.07 1.12 1.43
C ASN A 37 -4.33 1.98 1.24
N SER A 38 -5.39 1.44 0.66
CA SER A 38 -6.62 2.21 0.42
C SER A 38 -7.33 2.61 1.71
N LEU A 39 -7.34 1.73 2.72
CA LEU A 39 -7.86 2.06 4.04
C LEU A 39 -7.00 3.14 4.71
N SER A 40 -5.69 2.96 4.73
CA SER A 40 -4.75 3.92 5.33
C SER A 40 -4.77 5.28 4.64
N GLY A 41 -5.02 5.33 3.34
CA GLY A 41 -5.18 6.58 2.58
C GLY A 41 -6.50 7.30 2.83
N SER A 42 -7.52 6.60 3.35
CA SER A 42 -8.84 7.16 3.62
C SER A 42 -9.14 7.39 5.11
N VAL A 43 -8.47 6.72 6.02
CA VAL A 43 -8.65 6.86 7.48
C VAL A 43 -7.39 7.43 8.10
N ASP A 44 -7.53 8.50 8.89
CA ASP A 44 -6.46 8.99 9.75
C ASP A 44 -6.40 8.12 11.02
N PHE A 45 -5.36 7.33 11.14
CA PHE A 45 -5.14 6.45 12.29
C PHE A 45 -4.55 7.17 13.52
N GLY A 46 -4.08 8.40 13.40
CA GLY A 46 -3.52 9.17 14.51
C GLY A 46 -4.50 9.39 15.67
N PRO A 47 -5.73 9.88 15.43
CA PRO A 47 -6.76 9.98 16.45
C PRO A 47 -7.11 8.63 17.09
N ILE A 48 -7.26 7.58 16.27
CA ILE A 48 -7.59 6.23 16.74
C ILE A 48 -6.49 5.67 17.65
N ALA A 49 -5.22 5.84 17.28
CA ALA A 49 -4.08 5.43 18.10
C ALA A 49 -4.07 6.14 19.47
N ARG A 50 -4.36 7.45 19.48
CA ARG A 50 -4.45 8.22 20.77
C ARG A 50 -5.62 7.77 21.63
N GLU A 51 -6.76 7.46 21.02
CA GLU A 51 -7.99 7.03 21.73
C GLU A 51 -7.86 5.62 22.31
N THR A 52 -7.23 4.71 21.56
CA THR A 52 -7.10 3.30 21.95
C THR A 52 -5.82 3.01 22.74
N GLY A 53 -4.82 3.87 22.66
CA GLY A 53 -3.48 3.60 23.20
C GLY A 53 -2.68 2.58 22.39
N LEU A 54 -3.21 2.09 21.26
CA LEU A 54 -2.54 1.13 20.38
C LEU A 54 -1.39 1.79 19.60
N LYS A 55 -0.29 1.07 19.47
CA LYS A 55 0.72 1.39 18.46
C LYS A 55 0.23 0.90 17.11
N ILE A 56 -0.17 1.82 16.23
CA ILE A 56 -0.70 1.52 14.90
C ILE A 56 0.36 1.83 13.84
N VAL A 57 0.65 0.87 12.98
CA VAL A 57 1.57 1.02 11.84
C VAL A 57 0.82 0.74 10.54
N THR A 58 1.01 1.63 9.56
CA THR A 58 0.39 1.58 8.24
C THR A 58 1.45 1.62 7.13
N PRO A 59 1.15 1.24 5.88
CA PRO A 59 2.07 1.42 4.75
C PRO A 59 2.48 2.88 4.55
N LEU A 60 1.60 3.83 4.92
CA LEU A 60 1.88 5.26 4.76
C LEU A 60 3.03 5.74 5.65
N ASP A 61 3.24 5.09 6.80
CA ASP A 61 4.37 5.40 7.69
C ASP A 61 5.70 5.04 7.05
N VAL A 62 5.72 3.93 6.30
CA VAL A 62 6.88 3.53 5.49
C VAL A 62 7.11 4.52 4.35
N TYR A 63 6.07 4.91 3.62
CA TYR A 63 6.21 5.83 2.49
C TYR A 63 6.73 7.22 2.91
N ARG A 64 6.32 7.73 4.07
CA ARG A 64 6.88 8.98 4.62
C ARG A 64 8.39 8.91 4.83
N ARG A 65 8.92 7.74 5.22
CA ARG A 65 10.35 7.51 5.43
C ARG A 65 11.11 7.27 4.12
N LEU A 66 10.46 6.67 3.13
CA LEU A 66 11.07 6.39 1.82
C LEU A 66 11.15 7.63 0.93
N ALA A 67 10.12 8.48 0.95
CA ALA A 67 10.01 9.60 0.03
C ALA A 67 11.25 10.51 -0.07
N PRO A 68 11.94 10.87 1.03
CA PRO A 68 13.15 11.71 0.95
C PRO A 68 14.36 11.03 0.30
N GLN A 69 14.32 9.71 0.09
CA GLN A 69 15.44 8.93 -0.45
C GLN A 69 15.43 8.84 -1.97
N TYR A 70 14.36 9.31 -2.63
CA TYR A 70 14.13 9.17 -4.07
C TYR A 70 13.79 10.51 -4.71
N HIS A 71 14.08 10.61 -6.01
CA HIS A 71 13.68 11.73 -6.87
C HIS A 71 12.48 11.35 -7.76
N SER A 72 12.36 10.08 -8.09
CA SER A 72 11.30 9.58 -8.97
C SER A 72 10.88 8.16 -8.59
N LEU A 73 9.59 7.95 -8.35
CA LEU A 73 9.03 6.64 -8.03
C LEU A 73 7.88 6.28 -8.98
N ALA A 74 7.82 5.00 -9.34
CA ALA A 74 6.64 4.38 -9.89
C ALA A 74 5.80 3.78 -8.75
N VAL A 75 4.47 3.85 -8.86
CA VAL A 75 3.54 3.30 -7.89
C VAL A 75 2.49 2.48 -8.62
N ILE A 76 2.32 1.22 -8.25
CA ILE A 76 1.16 0.43 -8.65
C ILE A 76 0.28 0.17 -7.43
N ALA A 77 -1.03 0.37 -7.57
CA ALA A 77 -1.99 0.16 -6.49
C ALA A 77 -3.25 -0.55 -7.01
N ALA A 78 -4.14 -0.95 -6.12
CA ALA A 78 -5.36 -1.66 -6.51
C ALA A 78 -6.28 -0.81 -7.39
N ASN A 79 -6.38 0.50 -7.12
CA ASN A 79 -7.29 1.43 -7.81
C ASN A 79 -6.83 2.88 -7.61
N ALA A 80 -7.56 3.82 -8.23
CA ALA A 80 -7.28 5.25 -8.16
C ALA A 80 -7.32 5.82 -6.73
N GLN A 81 -8.18 5.30 -5.86
CA GLN A 81 -8.25 5.74 -4.45
C GLN A 81 -6.98 5.34 -3.69
N GLY A 82 -6.46 4.13 -3.95
CA GLY A 82 -5.20 3.65 -3.39
C GLY A 82 -4.02 4.50 -3.87
N THR A 83 -3.92 4.78 -5.18
CA THR A 83 -2.86 5.65 -5.72
C THR A 83 -2.92 7.04 -5.11
N ALA A 84 -4.10 7.67 -5.04
CA ALA A 84 -4.25 9.02 -4.50
C ALA A 84 -3.80 9.14 -3.03
N GLY A 85 -4.07 8.14 -2.20
CA GLY A 85 -3.61 8.10 -0.80
C GLY A 85 -2.10 7.99 -0.68
N ILE A 86 -1.48 7.14 -1.51
CA ILE A 86 -0.03 6.95 -1.56
C ILE A 86 0.65 8.21 -2.08
N GLU A 87 0.20 8.77 -3.21
CA GLU A 87 0.74 9.99 -3.80
C GLU A 87 0.72 11.16 -2.83
N ARG A 88 -0.42 11.41 -2.19
CA ARG A 88 -0.53 12.46 -1.17
C ARG A 88 0.50 12.31 -0.07
N THR A 89 0.69 11.09 0.41
CA THR A 89 1.65 10.80 1.48
C THR A 89 3.09 11.05 1.05
N LEU A 90 3.46 10.53 -0.12
CA LEU A 90 4.80 10.67 -0.68
C LEU A 90 5.13 12.14 -0.99
N LEU A 91 4.23 12.88 -1.64
CA LEU A 91 4.41 14.29 -1.99
C LEU A 91 4.37 15.23 -0.79
N THR A 92 3.63 14.87 0.28
CA THR A 92 3.68 15.62 1.54
C THR A 92 5.06 15.48 2.20
N ALA A 93 5.66 14.29 2.13
CA ALA A 93 6.98 14.04 2.70
C ALA A 93 8.13 14.56 1.82
N ASN A 94 7.96 14.56 0.50
CA ASN A 94 8.91 15.09 -0.47
C ASN A 94 8.18 15.77 -1.63
N PRO A 95 7.94 17.08 -1.57
CA PRO A 95 7.25 17.82 -2.64
C PRO A 95 7.99 17.86 -3.98
N ALA A 96 9.29 17.56 -4.01
CA ALA A 96 10.10 17.52 -5.24
C ALA A 96 10.06 16.15 -5.93
N LEU A 97 9.42 15.14 -5.32
CA LEU A 97 9.34 13.79 -5.85
C LEU A 97 8.47 13.74 -7.11
N THR A 98 9.00 13.13 -8.16
CA THR A 98 8.22 12.82 -9.36
C THR A 98 7.54 11.47 -9.19
N LEU A 99 6.21 11.42 -9.37
CA LEU A 99 5.43 10.18 -9.25
C LEU A 99 4.77 9.78 -10.57
N ARG A 100 4.71 8.48 -10.79
CA ARG A 100 3.96 7.85 -11.88
C ARG A 100 3.17 6.70 -11.31
N SER A 101 1.85 6.89 -11.18
CA SER A 101 1.01 5.95 -10.45
C SER A 101 -0.04 5.30 -11.36
N THR A 102 -0.27 4.01 -11.19
CA THR A 102 -1.26 3.26 -11.95
C THR A 102 -2.11 2.39 -11.03
N GLY A 103 -3.43 2.49 -11.18
CA GLY A 103 -4.39 1.59 -10.54
C GLY A 103 -4.60 0.34 -11.39
N LEU A 104 -4.42 -0.83 -10.80
CA LEU A 104 -4.43 -2.13 -11.48
C LEU A 104 -5.51 -3.07 -10.90
N LEU A 105 -6.76 -2.61 -10.85
CA LEU A 105 -7.87 -3.43 -10.35
C LEU A 105 -8.00 -4.80 -11.06
N PRO A 106 -7.83 -4.91 -12.39
CA PRO A 106 -7.86 -6.21 -13.07
C PRO A 106 -6.82 -7.20 -12.53
N VAL A 107 -5.63 -6.73 -12.12
CA VAL A 107 -4.60 -7.57 -11.50
C VAL A 107 -5.07 -8.12 -10.15
N VAL A 108 -5.71 -7.28 -9.34
CA VAL A 108 -6.28 -7.72 -8.05
C VAL A 108 -7.33 -8.80 -8.26
N LEU A 109 -8.23 -8.62 -9.23
CA LEU A 109 -9.26 -9.60 -9.55
C LEU A 109 -8.68 -10.94 -10.05
N SER A 110 -7.59 -10.91 -10.82
CA SER A 110 -6.86 -12.11 -11.24
C SER A 110 -6.25 -12.85 -10.04
N ILE A 111 -5.68 -12.13 -9.08
CA ILE A 111 -5.14 -12.73 -7.84
C ILE A 111 -6.27 -13.38 -7.03
N GLU A 112 -7.37 -12.67 -6.84
CA GLU A 112 -8.55 -13.19 -6.11
C GLU A 112 -9.17 -14.41 -6.79
N ALA A 113 -9.05 -14.51 -8.11
CA ALA A 113 -9.47 -15.69 -8.90
C ALA A 113 -8.47 -16.87 -8.83
N GLY A 114 -7.31 -16.69 -8.16
CA GLY A 114 -6.29 -17.73 -8.03
C GLY A 114 -5.46 -17.95 -9.28
N GLU A 115 -5.37 -16.97 -10.17
CA GLU A 115 -4.53 -17.05 -11.38
C GLU A 115 -3.05 -17.21 -11.00
N PRO A 116 -2.30 -18.18 -11.60
CA PRO A 116 -0.88 -18.36 -11.29
C PRO A 116 -0.06 -17.09 -11.53
N PRO A 117 0.94 -16.76 -10.67
CA PRO A 117 1.68 -15.51 -10.77
C PRO A 117 2.37 -15.29 -12.13
N GLU A 118 2.89 -16.37 -12.74
CA GLU A 118 3.56 -16.31 -14.05
C GLU A 118 2.58 -15.91 -15.17
N GLU A 119 1.39 -16.50 -15.19
CA GLU A 119 0.34 -16.21 -16.17
C GLU A 119 -0.20 -14.79 -15.97
N LEU A 120 -0.46 -14.42 -14.72
CA LEU A 120 -0.91 -13.09 -14.34
C LEU A 120 0.06 -11.99 -14.78
N VAL A 121 1.35 -12.14 -14.46
CA VAL A 121 2.39 -11.17 -14.82
C VAL A 121 2.49 -10.99 -16.33
N ALA A 122 2.44 -12.10 -17.09
CA ALA A 122 2.49 -12.07 -18.56
C ALA A 122 1.20 -11.46 -19.15
N ARG A 123 0.02 -11.90 -18.70
CA ARG A 123 -1.27 -11.44 -19.22
C ARG A 123 -1.49 -9.95 -19.02
N HIS A 124 -1.12 -9.43 -17.86
CA HIS A 124 -1.26 -8.01 -17.54
C HIS A 124 -0.05 -7.16 -18.00
N ARG A 125 0.93 -7.78 -18.66
CA ARG A 125 2.09 -7.11 -19.24
C ARG A 125 2.83 -6.24 -18.23
N LEU A 126 2.99 -6.75 -17.00
CA LEU A 126 3.60 -5.98 -15.91
C LEU A 126 5.07 -5.65 -16.19
N PRO A 127 5.90 -6.52 -16.82
CA PRO A 127 7.26 -6.16 -17.20
C PRO A 127 7.33 -4.98 -18.17
N GLU A 128 6.42 -4.90 -19.15
CA GLU A 128 6.38 -3.78 -20.12
C GLU A 128 5.96 -2.48 -19.45
N LEU A 129 5.02 -2.53 -18.50
CA LEU A 129 4.69 -1.36 -17.68
C LEU A 129 5.89 -0.89 -16.87
N CYS A 130 6.65 -1.81 -16.27
CA CYS A 130 7.85 -1.49 -15.52
C CYS A 130 8.97 -0.94 -16.43
N ALA A 131 9.14 -1.48 -17.62
CA ALA A 131 10.07 -0.97 -18.62
C ALA A 131 9.71 0.47 -19.04
N TRP A 132 8.42 0.77 -19.19
CA TRP A 132 8.00 2.14 -19.42
C TRP A 132 8.35 3.06 -18.24
N TYR A 133 8.06 2.66 -16.99
CA TYR A 133 8.46 3.44 -15.82
C TYR A 133 9.96 3.71 -15.77
N GLU A 134 10.78 2.71 -16.05
CA GLU A 134 12.23 2.83 -16.13
C GLU A 134 12.64 3.83 -17.22
N SER A 135 12.02 3.75 -18.41
CA SER A 135 12.35 4.63 -19.55
C SER A 135 12.05 6.11 -19.27
N VAL A 136 11.13 6.41 -18.38
CA VAL A 136 10.77 7.77 -17.96
C VAL A 136 11.41 8.17 -16.62
N GLY A 137 12.41 7.41 -16.17
CA GLY A 137 13.31 7.77 -15.08
C GLY A 137 12.82 7.40 -13.67
N ALA A 138 11.92 6.43 -13.53
CA ALA A 138 11.60 5.91 -12.21
C ALA A 138 12.81 5.16 -11.62
N GLU A 139 13.12 5.39 -10.35
CA GLU A 139 14.23 4.76 -9.61
C GLU A 139 13.81 3.46 -8.92
N ALA A 140 12.53 3.33 -8.58
CA ALA A 140 11.98 2.13 -7.95
C ALA A 140 10.46 2.01 -8.17
N LEU A 141 9.93 0.80 -7.98
CA LEU A 141 8.51 0.46 -8.05
C LEU A 141 7.95 0.20 -6.64
N VAL A 142 6.96 0.98 -6.23
CA VAL A 142 6.23 0.79 -4.98
C VAL A 142 5.05 -0.15 -5.20
N LEU A 143 4.97 -1.23 -4.42
CA LEU A 143 3.81 -2.12 -4.36
C LEU A 143 2.75 -1.54 -3.40
N GLY A 144 1.84 -0.75 -3.94
CA GLY A 144 0.78 -0.05 -3.20
C GLY A 144 -0.49 -0.87 -2.95
N CYS A 145 -0.41 -2.20 -2.98
CA CYS A 145 -1.52 -3.09 -2.68
C CYS A 145 -1.03 -4.35 -1.97
N THR A 146 -1.76 -4.78 -0.94
CA THR A 146 -1.44 -5.97 -0.14
C THR A 146 -1.57 -7.29 -0.91
N HIS A 147 -2.22 -7.29 -2.08
CA HIS A 147 -2.27 -8.45 -2.97
C HIS A 147 -0.97 -8.63 -3.79
N PHE A 148 -0.23 -7.57 -4.05
CA PHE A 148 0.86 -7.57 -5.03
C PHE A 148 2.13 -8.34 -4.61
N PRO A 149 2.42 -8.59 -3.33
CA PRO A 149 3.47 -9.54 -2.95
C PRO A 149 3.28 -10.95 -3.56
N TYR A 150 2.04 -11.31 -3.93
CA TYR A 150 1.70 -12.57 -4.59
C TYR A 150 2.53 -12.84 -5.87
N PHE A 151 2.78 -11.80 -6.67
CA PHE A 151 3.56 -11.91 -7.91
C PHE A 151 4.95 -11.26 -7.82
N LYS A 152 5.33 -10.69 -6.69
CA LYS A 152 6.57 -9.91 -6.49
C LYS A 152 7.81 -10.65 -7.01
N GLU A 153 7.99 -11.90 -6.61
CA GLU A 153 9.17 -12.69 -6.98
C GLU A 153 9.22 -13.00 -8.50
N VAL A 154 8.07 -13.23 -9.11
CA VAL A 154 7.98 -13.48 -10.56
C VAL A 154 8.32 -12.21 -11.33
N LEU A 155 7.77 -11.07 -10.91
CA LEU A 155 8.04 -9.78 -11.54
C LEU A 155 9.51 -9.35 -11.35
N ALA A 156 10.07 -9.51 -10.15
CA ALA A 156 11.44 -9.13 -9.85
C ALA A 156 12.49 -9.83 -10.72
N ARG A 157 12.19 -11.06 -11.18
CA ARG A 157 13.09 -11.77 -12.13
C ARG A 157 13.05 -11.21 -13.55
N GLN A 158 12.07 -10.37 -13.88
CA GLN A 158 11.81 -9.89 -15.24
C GLN A 158 12.06 -8.39 -15.43
N ILE A 159 12.31 -7.65 -14.35
CA ILE A 159 12.50 -6.19 -14.37
C ILE A 159 13.83 -5.79 -13.72
N ARG A 160 14.28 -4.56 -13.98
CA ARG A 160 15.48 -3.98 -13.36
C ARG A 160 15.14 -3.05 -12.21
N LEU A 161 13.93 -2.48 -12.19
CA LEU A 161 13.51 -1.56 -11.13
C LEU A 161 13.49 -2.28 -9.78
N PRO A 162 14.15 -1.77 -8.74
CA PRO A 162 13.98 -2.25 -7.39
C PRO A 162 12.51 -2.20 -6.97
N ILE A 163 12.02 -3.26 -6.33
CA ILE A 163 10.66 -3.33 -5.84
C ILE A 163 10.63 -2.96 -4.36
N LEU A 164 9.84 -1.97 -4.01
CA LEU A 164 9.59 -1.51 -2.65
C LEU A 164 8.26 -2.06 -2.14
N ASP A 165 8.36 -3.06 -1.28
CA ASP A 165 7.23 -3.63 -0.55
C ASP A 165 7.25 -3.10 0.89
N PRO A 166 6.20 -2.42 1.38
CA PRO A 166 6.23 -1.82 2.70
C PRO A 166 6.16 -2.82 3.86
N ALA A 167 5.79 -4.07 3.61
CA ALA A 167 5.48 -5.05 4.67
C ALA A 167 6.61 -5.26 5.68
N GLU A 168 7.83 -5.51 5.21
CA GLU A 168 8.97 -5.76 6.09
C GLU A 168 9.33 -4.56 6.97
N GLU A 169 9.31 -3.37 6.38
CA GLU A 169 9.61 -2.14 7.13
C GLU A 169 8.47 -1.79 8.11
N MET A 170 7.22 -2.08 7.76
CA MET A 170 6.10 -1.96 8.69
C MET A 170 6.29 -2.85 9.93
N LEU A 171 6.77 -4.09 9.77
CA LEU A 171 7.06 -4.98 10.89
C LEU A 171 8.17 -4.40 11.77
N ARG A 172 9.26 -3.90 11.18
CA ARG A 172 10.33 -3.23 11.94
C ARG A 172 9.81 -2.03 12.73
N LEU A 173 8.94 -1.22 12.12
CA LEU A 173 8.31 -0.08 12.77
C LEU A 173 7.41 -0.48 13.94
N LEU A 174 6.76 -1.63 13.82
CA LEU A 174 5.90 -2.15 14.88
C LEU A 174 6.71 -2.60 16.10
N ASP A 175 7.93 -3.10 15.90
CA ASP A 175 8.80 -3.61 16.96
C ASP A 175 9.73 -2.53 17.56
N ALA A 176 9.94 -1.42 16.86
CA ALA A 176 10.71 -0.27 17.35
C ALA A 176 9.94 0.52 18.40
#